data_0aa81f3b6ef9fdd6e9a2e5d3b0e548a7
#
_entry.id   0aa81f3b6ef9fdd6e9a2e5d3b0e548a7
#
_cell.length_a   1.000
_cell.length_b   1.000
_cell.length_c   1.000
_cell.angle_alpha   90.00
_cell.angle_beta   90.00
_cell.angle_gamma   90.00
#
_symmetry.space_group_name_H-M   'P 1'
#
loop_
_entity.id
_entity.type
_entity.pdbx_description
1 polymer ?
#
loop_
_entity_poly.entity_id
_entity_poly.type
_entity_poly.pdbx_seq_one_letter_code
_entity_poly.pdbx_strand_id
1 'polypeptide(L)'
;MDLGLKDKRAFIAGSSRGLGFATALTLAREGCKVVVNSRDEQNANAAAERITSETGIQADGVAGDVSDASTADRLIQSAVDLLGGLDILITNAGGPPAGSFEIFDDATWQKAVDTSFMSHVRLIRAALPHLRKSEAPSVLTMTSYTVKQPLPNLVLSNSVRAATVGLTKSLAMELGKENIRFNSILPGWTQTERVNELMAFRAKNNNTTVEEETAKQTAEIPLGRMGQPQEFANAAVFLVSPAASFIHGVMLAVDGGIIKATL
;
A
#
# COMPACT_ATOMS: atom_id res chain seq x y z
N MET A 1 -14.31 11.48 -15.33
CA MET A 1 -13.37 10.61 -16.08
C MET A 1 -13.84 9.19 -15.85
N ASP A 2 -14.00 8.40 -16.88
CA ASP A 2 -14.20 6.96 -16.72
C ASP A 2 -12.83 6.31 -16.47
N LEU A 3 -12.70 5.60 -15.36
CA LEU A 3 -11.47 4.89 -14.99
C LEU A 3 -11.36 3.49 -15.64
N GLY A 4 -12.45 2.96 -16.21
CA GLY A 4 -12.51 1.63 -16.82
C GLY A 4 -12.35 0.49 -15.81
N LEU A 5 -12.74 0.68 -14.55
CA LEU A 5 -12.55 -0.27 -13.45
C LEU A 5 -13.74 -1.21 -13.23
N LYS A 6 -14.89 -0.94 -13.84
CA LYS A 6 -16.06 -1.78 -13.70
C LYS A 6 -15.73 -3.24 -14.06
N ASP A 7 -16.15 -4.15 -13.20
CA ASP A 7 -15.93 -5.60 -13.30
C ASP A 7 -14.46 -6.06 -13.26
N LYS A 8 -13.48 -5.16 -13.03
CA LYS A 8 -12.10 -5.56 -12.76
C LYS A 8 -11.99 -6.23 -11.40
N ARG A 9 -10.94 -7.03 -11.21
CA ARG A 9 -10.71 -7.91 -10.07
C ARG A 9 -9.43 -7.51 -9.37
N ALA A 10 -9.53 -7.09 -8.12
CA ALA A 10 -8.39 -6.58 -7.37
C ALA A 10 -8.14 -7.33 -6.06
N PHE A 11 -6.89 -7.66 -5.80
CA PHE A 11 -6.41 -8.07 -4.48
C PHE A 11 -5.59 -6.96 -3.84
N ILE A 12 -5.94 -6.61 -2.61
CA ILE A 12 -5.28 -5.56 -1.85
C ILE A 12 -4.73 -6.13 -0.55
N ALA A 13 -3.42 -6.20 -0.41
CA ALA A 13 -2.75 -6.65 0.80
C ALA A 13 -2.85 -5.61 1.92
N GLY A 14 -2.96 -6.06 3.18
CA GLY A 14 -2.98 -5.18 4.35
C GLY A 14 -4.08 -4.12 4.29
N SER A 15 -5.30 -4.51 3.95
CA SER A 15 -6.40 -3.60 3.59
C SER A 15 -7.62 -3.65 4.51
N SER A 16 -7.49 -4.21 5.71
CA SER A 16 -8.58 -4.16 6.69
C SER A 16 -8.80 -2.78 7.32
N ARG A 17 -7.83 -1.87 7.21
CA ARG A 17 -7.90 -0.50 7.73
C ARG A 17 -6.96 0.47 6.99
N GLY A 18 -7.03 1.75 7.32
CA GLY A 18 -6.10 2.78 6.84
C GLY A 18 -6.10 2.95 5.33
N LEU A 19 -4.91 3.14 4.75
CA LEU A 19 -4.74 3.44 3.31
C LEU A 19 -5.18 2.27 2.42
N GLY A 20 -4.88 1.03 2.84
CA GLY A 20 -5.30 -0.17 2.11
C GLY A 20 -6.82 -0.28 2.03
N PHE A 21 -7.52 -0.08 3.14
CA PHE A 21 -8.98 -0.08 3.19
C PHE A 21 -9.58 1.04 2.33
N ALA A 22 -9.09 2.27 2.47
CA ALA A 22 -9.57 3.39 1.67
C ALA A 22 -9.42 3.12 0.16
N THR A 23 -8.30 2.49 -0.24
CA THR A 23 -8.05 2.11 -1.63
C THR A 23 -9.00 1.01 -2.09
N ALA A 24 -9.24 -0.02 -1.28
CA ALA A 24 -10.19 -1.10 -1.60
C ALA A 24 -11.62 -0.57 -1.73
N LEU A 25 -12.05 0.28 -0.80
CA LEU A 25 -13.36 0.92 -0.85
C LEU A 25 -13.53 1.80 -2.10
N THR A 26 -12.51 2.56 -2.46
CA THR A 26 -12.56 3.41 -3.66
C THR A 26 -12.59 2.58 -4.94
N LEU A 27 -11.84 1.48 -5.03
CA LEU A 27 -11.94 0.52 -6.14
C LEU A 27 -13.36 -0.05 -6.26
N ALA A 28 -13.97 -0.45 -5.14
CA ALA A 28 -15.34 -0.97 -5.15
C ALA A 28 -16.36 0.09 -5.58
N ARG A 29 -16.20 1.36 -5.17
CA ARG A 29 -17.05 2.48 -5.64
C ARG A 29 -16.97 2.69 -7.16
N GLU A 30 -15.84 2.34 -7.78
CA GLU A 30 -15.65 2.35 -9.24
C GLU A 30 -16.12 1.03 -9.91
N GLY A 31 -16.81 0.15 -9.18
CA GLY A 31 -17.37 -1.11 -9.69
C GLY A 31 -16.38 -2.28 -9.78
N CYS A 32 -15.20 -2.15 -9.19
CA CYS A 32 -14.20 -3.21 -9.14
C CYS A 32 -14.54 -4.23 -8.04
N LYS A 33 -14.49 -5.52 -8.35
CA LYS A 33 -14.58 -6.59 -7.35
C LYS A 33 -13.27 -6.64 -6.55
N VAL A 34 -13.35 -6.71 -5.24
CA VAL A 34 -12.17 -6.59 -4.39
C VAL A 34 -12.05 -7.75 -3.40
N VAL A 35 -10.84 -8.24 -3.21
CA VAL A 35 -10.47 -9.08 -2.08
C VAL A 35 -9.52 -8.29 -1.17
N VAL A 36 -9.93 -8.15 0.09
CA VAL A 36 -9.14 -7.49 1.13
C VAL A 36 -8.41 -8.50 1.99
N ASN A 37 -7.25 -8.09 2.51
CA ASN A 37 -6.41 -8.96 3.33
C ASN A 37 -6.10 -8.36 4.68
N SER A 38 -6.13 -9.21 5.70
CA SER A 38 -5.65 -8.93 7.05
C SER A 38 -4.93 -10.17 7.61
N ARG A 39 -4.11 -9.99 8.65
CA ARG A 39 -3.56 -11.12 9.41
C ARG A 39 -4.64 -11.87 10.21
N ASP A 40 -5.66 -11.15 10.59
CA ASP A 40 -6.78 -11.63 11.37
C ASP A 40 -8.02 -11.76 10.48
N GLU A 41 -8.70 -12.91 10.58
CA GLU A 41 -9.85 -13.26 9.74
C GLU A 41 -11.06 -12.37 10.03
N GLN A 42 -11.32 -12.06 11.30
CA GLN A 42 -12.45 -11.21 11.67
C GLN A 42 -12.28 -9.81 11.10
N ASN A 43 -11.06 -9.26 11.15
CA ASN A 43 -10.75 -7.96 10.56
C ASN A 43 -10.86 -7.97 9.03
N ALA A 44 -10.47 -9.05 8.35
CA ALA A 44 -10.62 -9.18 6.90
C ALA A 44 -12.11 -9.20 6.52
N ASN A 45 -12.90 -10.04 7.18
CA ASN A 45 -14.32 -10.19 6.91
C ASN A 45 -15.11 -8.91 7.23
N ALA A 46 -14.86 -8.28 8.37
CA ALA A 46 -15.51 -7.01 8.75
C ALA A 46 -15.21 -5.88 7.73
N ALA A 47 -13.99 -5.83 7.21
CA ALA A 47 -13.63 -4.86 6.16
C ALA A 47 -14.37 -5.15 4.84
N ALA A 48 -14.47 -6.42 4.44
CA ALA A 48 -15.19 -6.83 3.25
C ALA A 48 -16.70 -6.54 3.36
N GLU A 49 -17.33 -6.89 4.48
CA GLU A 49 -18.73 -6.60 4.76
C GLU A 49 -19.03 -5.10 4.71
N ARG A 50 -18.15 -4.29 5.29
CA ARG A 50 -18.26 -2.84 5.25
C ARG A 50 -18.19 -2.31 3.83
N ILE A 51 -17.26 -2.78 3.01
CA ILE A 51 -17.15 -2.38 1.60
C ILE A 51 -18.43 -2.76 0.85
N THR A 52 -18.92 -3.99 1.03
CA THR A 52 -20.14 -4.45 0.39
C THR A 52 -21.35 -3.61 0.79
N SER A 53 -21.49 -3.27 2.08
CA SER A 53 -22.62 -2.47 2.58
C SER A 53 -22.58 -1.02 2.08
N GLU A 54 -21.37 -0.42 1.92
CA GLU A 54 -21.22 0.96 1.47
C GLU A 54 -21.34 1.12 -0.06
N THR A 55 -21.07 0.07 -0.84
CA THR A 55 -20.95 0.19 -2.30
C THR A 55 -21.95 -0.66 -3.08
N GLY A 56 -22.52 -1.68 -2.47
CA GLY A 56 -23.31 -2.72 -3.16
C GLY A 56 -22.47 -3.68 -4.02
N ILE A 57 -21.15 -3.51 -4.08
CA ILE A 57 -20.23 -4.38 -4.81
C ILE A 57 -19.73 -5.45 -3.85
N GLN A 58 -19.75 -6.70 -4.29
CA GLN A 58 -19.23 -7.82 -3.51
C GLN A 58 -17.74 -7.61 -3.21
N ALA A 59 -17.39 -7.70 -1.92
CA ALA A 59 -16.02 -7.76 -1.44
C ALA A 59 -15.86 -8.99 -0.57
N ASP A 60 -14.68 -9.62 -0.61
CA ASP A 60 -14.35 -10.81 0.17
C ASP A 60 -13.10 -10.56 1.02
N GLY A 61 -13.00 -11.22 2.18
CA GLY A 61 -11.89 -11.13 3.10
C GLY A 61 -11.01 -12.40 3.05
N VAL A 62 -9.69 -12.24 3.03
CA VAL A 62 -8.74 -13.36 3.13
C VAL A 62 -7.71 -13.10 4.22
N ALA A 63 -7.62 -14.04 5.18
CA ALA A 63 -6.67 -13.94 6.29
C ALA A 63 -5.30 -14.50 5.93
N GLY A 64 -4.23 -13.80 6.35
CA GLY A 64 -2.85 -14.26 6.28
C GLY A 64 -1.84 -13.14 6.46
N ASP A 65 -0.71 -13.47 7.08
CA ASP A 65 0.40 -12.53 7.25
C ASP A 65 1.25 -12.52 5.98
N VAL A 66 1.29 -11.39 5.28
CA VAL A 66 2.06 -11.23 4.04
C VAL A 66 3.59 -11.30 4.27
N SER A 67 4.05 -11.16 5.51
CA SER A 67 5.48 -11.32 5.85
C SER A 67 5.90 -12.79 5.96
N ASP A 68 4.96 -13.70 6.17
CA ASP A 68 5.21 -15.14 6.20
C ASP A 68 5.43 -15.67 4.78
N ALA A 69 6.56 -16.35 4.58
CA ALA A 69 6.97 -16.88 3.28
C ALA A 69 6.00 -17.92 2.70
N SER A 70 5.26 -18.61 3.56
CA SER A 70 4.33 -19.70 3.17
C SER A 70 2.95 -19.21 2.74
N THR A 71 2.61 -17.92 2.92
CA THR A 71 1.22 -17.45 2.77
C THR A 71 0.91 -16.85 1.40
N ALA A 72 1.91 -16.32 0.68
CA ALA A 72 1.68 -15.53 -0.53
C ALA A 72 0.92 -16.29 -1.62
N ASP A 73 1.32 -17.51 -1.91
CA ASP A 73 0.68 -18.35 -2.95
C ASP A 73 -0.78 -18.65 -2.57
N ARG A 74 -1.03 -19.02 -1.30
CA ARG A 74 -2.37 -19.26 -0.80
C ARG A 74 -3.25 -18.01 -0.86
N LEU A 75 -2.74 -16.86 -0.46
CA LEU A 75 -3.48 -15.59 -0.47
C LEU A 75 -3.91 -15.21 -1.89
N ILE A 76 -2.99 -15.30 -2.84
CA ILE A 76 -3.28 -14.99 -4.25
C ILE A 76 -4.23 -16.02 -4.85
N GLN A 77 -4.03 -17.31 -4.59
CA GLN A 77 -4.91 -18.35 -5.10
C GLN A 77 -6.34 -18.19 -4.55
N SER A 78 -6.49 -17.94 -3.24
CA SER A 78 -7.81 -17.68 -2.64
C SER A 78 -8.49 -16.46 -3.27
N ALA A 79 -7.74 -15.38 -3.52
CA ALA A 79 -8.29 -14.19 -4.18
C ALA A 79 -8.73 -14.50 -5.63
N VAL A 80 -7.95 -15.28 -6.35
CA VAL A 80 -8.29 -15.70 -7.73
C VAL A 80 -9.53 -16.59 -7.76
N ASP A 81 -9.66 -17.51 -6.81
CA ASP A 81 -10.83 -18.41 -6.73
C ASP A 81 -12.11 -17.61 -6.43
N LEU A 82 -12.05 -16.63 -5.51
CA LEU A 82 -13.17 -15.78 -5.16
C LEU A 82 -13.57 -14.81 -6.30
N LEU A 83 -12.59 -14.27 -7.00
CA LEU A 83 -12.81 -13.24 -8.04
C LEU A 83 -13.00 -13.83 -9.45
N GLY A 84 -12.63 -15.08 -9.67
CA GLY A 84 -12.58 -15.68 -11.01
C GLY A 84 -11.39 -15.20 -11.86
N GLY A 85 -10.35 -14.65 -11.25
CA GLY A 85 -9.12 -14.13 -11.88
C GLY A 85 -8.55 -12.93 -11.15
N LEU A 86 -7.51 -12.29 -11.73
CA LEU A 86 -6.85 -11.15 -11.12
C LEU A 86 -6.39 -10.15 -12.17
N ASP A 87 -6.80 -8.89 -12.04
CA ASP A 87 -6.40 -7.78 -12.92
C ASP A 87 -5.48 -6.80 -12.20
N ILE A 88 -5.72 -6.58 -10.90
CA ILE A 88 -5.03 -5.57 -10.10
C ILE A 88 -4.47 -6.21 -8.84
N LEU A 89 -3.18 -6.01 -8.62
CA LEU A 89 -2.51 -6.35 -7.37
C LEU A 89 -2.02 -5.07 -6.69
N ILE A 90 -2.48 -4.83 -5.46
CA ILE A 90 -1.92 -3.77 -4.61
C ILE A 90 -1.20 -4.42 -3.44
N THR A 91 0.12 -4.29 -3.43
CA THR A 91 0.94 -4.80 -2.34
C THR A 91 1.16 -3.73 -1.29
N ASN A 92 0.81 -4.05 -0.07
CA ASN A 92 0.95 -3.19 1.09
C ASN A 92 1.25 -4.04 2.33
N ALA A 93 2.08 -3.55 3.20
CA ALA A 93 2.43 -4.19 4.46
C ALA A 93 2.62 -3.16 5.56
N GLY A 94 2.55 -3.60 6.79
CA GLY A 94 2.87 -2.77 7.95
C GLY A 94 4.30 -2.21 7.87
N GLY A 95 4.54 -1.09 8.55
CA GLY A 95 5.90 -0.55 8.66
C GLY A 95 6.72 -1.24 9.74
N PRO A 96 8.06 -1.28 9.59
CA PRO A 96 8.96 -1.73 10.65
C PRO A 96 8.95 -0.75 11.84
N PRO A 97 9.52 -1.12 13.00
CA PRO A 97 9.64 -0.24 14.14
C PRO A 97 10.50 0.99 13.81
N ALA A 98 10.18 2.10 14.47
CA ALA A 98 11.00 3.31 14.42
C ALA A 98 12.17 3.20 15.39
N GLY A 99 13.32 3.77 15.01
CA GLY A 99 14.50 3.80 15.84
C GLY A 99 15.76 4.15 15.06
N SER A 100 16.86 4.41 15.80
CA SER A 100 18.19 4.65 15.23
C SER A 100 18.86 3.34 14.78
N PHE A 101 19.89 3.46 13.98
CA PHE A 101 20.61 2.31 13.43
C PHE A 101 21.15 1.35 14.52
N GLU A 102 21.74 1.91 15.57
CA GLU A 102 22.47 1.15 16.58
C GLU A 102 21.60 0.26 17.49
N ILE A 103 20.27 0.53 17.55
CA ILE A 103 19.38 -0.22 18.45
C ILE A 103 18.81 -1.50 17.81
N PHE A 104 19.01 -1.70 16.51
CA PHE A 104 18.42 -2.82 15.78
C PHE A 104 19.45 -3.93 15.53
N ASP A 105 19.12 -5.12 16.02
CA ASP A 105 19.84 -6.35 15.74
C ASP A 105 19.48 -6.93 14.35
N ASP A 106 20.25 -7.92 13.92
CA ASP A 106 20.06 -8.58 12.64
C ASP A 106 18.67 -9.23 12.51
N ALA A 107 18.10 -9.74 13.59
CA ALA A 107 16.77 -10.35 13.58
C ALA A 107 15.69 -9.30 13.29
N THR A 108 15.82 -8.11 13.84
CA THR A 108 14.91 -6.98 13.56
C THR A 108 15.06 -6.49 12.12
N TRP A 109 16.27 -6.42 11.59
CA TRP A 109 16.57 -6.13 10.19
C TRP A 109 15.92 -7.17 9.28
N GLN A 110 16.10 -8.47 9.55
CA GLN A 110 15.51 -9.55 8.75
C GLN A 110 13.97 -9.46 8.74
N LYS A 111 13.34 -9.20 9.90
CA LYS A 111 11.90 -9.01 9.99
C LYS A 111 11.43 -7.80 9.17
N ALA A 112 12.18 -6.71 9.16
CA ALA A 112 11.88 -5.54 8.34
C ALA A 112 11.96 -5.87 6.84
N VAL A 113 12.98 -6.63 6.42
CA VAL A 113 13.13 -7.13 5.04
C VAL A 113 11.97 -8.04 4.66
N ASP A 114 11.60 -9.01 5.51
CA ASP A 114 10.46 -9.91 5.23
C ASP A 114 9.14 -9.14 5.10
N THR A 115 8.90 -8.18 6.00
CA THR A 115 7.64 -7.41 5.99
C THR A 115 7.57 -6.39 4.87
N SER A 116 8.63 -5.60 4.63
CA SER A 116 8.55 -4.41 3.77
C SER A 116 9.20 -4.59 2.39
N PHE A 117 9.79 -5.76 2.12
CA PHE A 117 10.36 -6.08 0.81
C PHE A 117 9.94 -7.47 0.31
N MET A 118 10.24 -8.53 1.06
CA MET A 118 9.95 -9.89 0.60
C MET A 118 8.46 -10.17 0.47
N SER A 119 7.61 -9.53 1.27
CA SER A 119 6.16 -9.59 1.10
C SER A 119 5.73 -9.13 -0.30
N HIS A 120 6.27 -8.02 -0.78
CA HIS A 120 6.02 -7.52 -2.14
C HIS A 120 6.55 -8.50 -3.20
N VAL A 121 7.77 -8.99 -3.04
CA VAL A 121 8.38 -9.97 -3.97
C VAL A 121 7.51 -11.22 -4.09
N ARG A 122 7.11 -11.80 -2.95
CA ARG A 122 6.34 -13.05 -2.90
C ARG A 122 4.94 -12.88 -3.50
N LEU A 123 4.22 -11.83 -3.11
CA LEU A 123 2.88 -11.54 -3.65
C LEU A 123 2.91 -11.27 -5.16
N ILE A 124 3.86 -10.48 -5.64
CA ILE A 124 4.00 -10.20 -7.08
C ILE A 124 4.30 -11.50 -7.83
N ARG A 125 5.25 -12.31 -7.36
CA ARG A 125 5.59 -13.59 -7.98
C ARG A 125 4.39 -14.52 -8.09
N ALA A 126 3.63 -14.69 -7.00
CA ALA A 126 2.42 -15.50 -6.98
C ALA A 126 1.34 -14.98 -7.94
N ALA A 127 1.22 -13.66 -8.08
CA ALA A 127 0.19 -13.04 -8.92
C ALA A 127 0.51 -13.05 -10.43
N LEU A 128 1.78 -13.08 -10.84
CA LEU A 128 2.20 -12.99 -12.24
C LEU A 128 1.47 -13.95 -13.19
N PRO A 129 1.29 -15.28 -12.88
CA PRO A 129 0.60 -16.19 -13.77
C PRO A 129 -0.86 -15.82 -14.03
N HIS A 130 -1.50 -15.13 -13.08
CA HIS A 130 -2.89 -14.67 -13.16
C HIS A 130 -2.99 -13.32 -13.87
N LEU A 131 -2.09 -12.38 -13.56
CA LEU A 131 -1.99 -11.07 -14.21
C LEU A 131 -1.73 -11.20 -15.71
N ARG A 132 -0.94 -12.17 -16.16
CA ARG A 132 -0.70 -12.48 -17.58
C ARG A 132 -1.95 -12.85 -18.37
N LYS A 133 -3.04 -13.25 -17.67
CA LYS A 133 -4.33 -13.59 -18.28
C LYS A 133 -5.29 -12.40 -18.32
N SER A 134 -4.91 -11.27 -17.74
CA SER A 134 -5.70 -10.05 -17.70
C SER A 134 -5.48 -9.20 -18.95
N GLU A 135 -6.52 -8.50 -19.40
CA GLU A 135 -6.43 -7.52 -20.51
C GLU A 135 -5.84 -6.17 -20.07
N ALA A 136 -5.88 -5.87 -18.75
CA ALA A 136 -5.39 -4.62 -18.20
C ALA A 136 -4.67 -4.82 -16.85
N PRO A 137 -3.60 -5.65 -16.83
CA PRO A 137 -2.93 -6.00 -15.58
C PRO A 137 -2.15 -4.83 -14.99
N SER A 138 -2.31 -4.61 -13.68
CA SER A 138 -1.62 -3.54 -12.98
C SER A 138 -1.17 -3.96 -11.57
N VAL A 139 0.06 -3.62 -11.23
CA VAL A 139 0.66 -3.82 -9.91
C VAL A 139 1.01 -2.46 -9.32
N LEU A 140 0.55 -2.20 -8.10
CA LEU A 140 0.90 -1.02 -7.32
C LEU A 140 1.57 -1.42 -6.00
N THR A 141 2.78 -0.95 -5.77
CA THR A 141 3.46 -1.12 -4.49
C THR A 141 3.24 0.12 -3.62
N MET A 142 2.70 -0.08 -2.41
CA MET A 142 2.59 1.00 -1.43
C MET A 142 3.86 1.03 -0.58
N THR A 143 4.59 2.13 -0.65
CA THR A 143 5.85 2.30 0.08
C THR A 143 5.80 3.48 1.05
N SER A 144 6.61 4.51 0.85
CA SER A 144 6.65 5.73 1.68
C SER A 144 7.41 6.83 0.95
N TYR A 145 7.06 8.08 1.20
CA TYR A 145 7.87 9.22 0.75
C TYR A 145 9.30 9.21 1.30
N THR A 146 9.54 8.48 2.40
CA THR A 146 10.86 8.37 3.02
C THR A 146 11.92 7.69 2.13
N VAL A 147 11.49 7.03 1.06
CA VAL A 147 12.42 6.48 0.05
C VAL A 147 13.10 7.56 -0.80
N LYS A 148 12.46 8.75 -0.92
CA LYS A 148 13.03 9.93 -1.59
C LYS A 148 13.66 10.91 -0.60
N GLN A 149 13.11 11.02 0.60
CA GLN A 149 13.59 11.92 1.65
C GLN A 149 13.66 11.17 2.98
N PRO A 150 14.80 10.54 3.30
CA PRO A 150 14.97 9.78 4.54
C PRO A 150 14.67 10.61 5.79
N LEU A 151 13.99 10.02 6.75
CA LEU A 151 13.69 10.65 8.03
C LEU A 151 14.57 10.06 9.14
N PRO A 152 14.99 10.88 10.11
CA PRO A 152 15.64 10.40 11.33
C PRO A 152 14.78 9.35 12.04
N ASN A 153 15.44 8.40 12.70
CA ASN A 153 14.79 7.31 13.45
C ASN A 153 13.84 6.42 12.64
N LEU A 154 14.01 6.35 11.30
CA LEU A 154 13.27 5.45 10.42
C LEU A 154 14.19 4.63 9.51
N VAL A 155 15.41 4.29 9.98
CA VAL A 155 16.43 3.65 9.15
C VAL A 155 15.96 2.37 8.48
N LEU A 156 15.22 1.50 9.18
CA LEU A 156 14.64 0.27 8.60
C LEU A 156 13.66 0.59 7.46
N SER A 157 12.75 1.53 7.69
CA SER A 157 11.77 1.94 6.68
C SER A 157 12.43 2.61 5.47
N ASN A 158 13.35 3.56 5.72
CA ASN A 158 14.08 4.27 4.67
C ASN A 158 14.82 3.30 3.74
N SER A 159 15.56 2.35 4.32
CA SER A 159 16.40 1.41 3.59
C SER A 159 15.59 0.33 2.86
N VAL A 160 14.71 -0.36 3.60
CA VAL A 160 14.02 -1.54 3.05
C VAL A 160 12.95 -1.16 2.02
N ARG A 161 12.24 -0.04 2.23
CA ARG A 161 11.26 0.43 1.25
C ARG A 161 11.90 0.99 -0.02
N ALA A 162 13.13 1.51 0.06
CA ALA A 162 13.90 1.89 -1.13
C ALA A 162 14.20 0.67 -2.03
N ALA A 163 14.46 -0.51 -1.43
CA ALA A 163 14.60 -1.75 -2.19
C ALA A 163 13.31 -2.12 -2.93
N THR A 164 12.14 -1.92 -2.31
CA THR A 164 10.82 -2.16 -2.96
C THR A 164 10.59 -1.22 -4.15
N VAL A 165 11.01 0.02 -4.05
CA VAL A 165 10.96 0.97 -5.18
C VAL A 165 11.87 0.51 -6.31
N GLY A 166 13.11 0.09 -6.00
CA GLY A 166 14.04 -0.49 -6.96
C GLY A 166 13.46 -1.73 -7.67
N LEU A 167 12.85 -2.64 -6.91
CA LEU A 167 12.12 -3.80 -7.45
C LEU A 167 11.03 -3.37 -8.41
N THR A 168 10.18 -2.42 -8.02
CA THR A 168 9.07 -1.94 -8.86
C THR A 168 9.57 -1.41 -10.20
N LYS A 169 10.65 -0.62 -10.19
CA LYS A 169 11.25 -0.08 -11.41
C LYS A 169 11.87 -1.18 -12.29
N SER A 170 12.56 -2.14 -11.68
CA SER A 170 13.14 -3.27 -12.40
C SER A 170 12.08 -4.11 -13.11
N LEU A 171 10.99 -4.44 -12.38
CA LEU A 171 9.86 -5.20 -12.95
C LEU A 171 9.12 -4.41 -14.03
N ALA A 172 9.01 -3.09 -13.90
CA ALA A 172 8.48 -2.25 -14.96
C ALA A 172 9.31 -2.38 -16.27
N MET A 173 10.62 -2.37 -16.17
CA MET A 173 11.49 -2.53 -17.34
C MET A 173 11.45 -3.95 -17.91
N GLU A 174 11.41 -4.96 -17.06
CA GLU A 174 11.49 -6.37 -17.43
C GLU A 174 10.17 -6.89 -18.03
N LEU A 175 9.03 -6.59 -17.38
CA LEU A 175 7.71 -7.14 -17.68
C LEU A 175 6.78 -6.19 -18.45
N GLY A 176 7.24 -4.99 -18.80
CA GLY A 176 6.43 -4.02 -19.54
C GLY A 176 5.99 -4.52 -20.92
N LYS A 177 6.81 -5.33 -21.60
CA LYS A 177 6.46 -5.95 -22.88
C LYS A 177 5.33 -6.99 -22.77
N GLU A 178 5.07 -7.50 -21.58
CA GLU A 178 3.94 -8.37 -21.26
C GLU A 178 2.67 -7.57 -20.93
N ASN A 179 2.68 -6.25 -21.17
CA ASN A 179 1.59 -5.31 -20.87
C ASN A 179 1.22 -5.23 -19.38
N ILE A 180 2.08 -5.71 -18.47
CA ILE A 180 1.86 -5.60 -17.02
C ILE A 180 2.44 -4.27 -16.53
N ARG A 181 1.59 -3.35 -16.05
CA ARG A 181 2.05 -2.08 -15.51
C ARG A 181 2.50 -2.23 -14.05
N PHE A 182 3.64 -1.64 -13.72
CA PHE A 182 4.17 -1.58 -12.36
C PHE A 182 4.39 -0.12 -11.98
N ASN A 183 3.81 0.30 -10.86
CA ASN A 183 4.00 1.62 -10.29
C ASN A 183 4.17 1.53 -8.77
N SER A 184 4.76 2.54 -8.16
CA SER A 184 4.82 2.69 -6.72
C SER A 184 4.12 3.98 -6.30
N ILE A 185 3.43 3.94 -5.15
CA ILE A 185 2.82 5.12 -4.55
C ILE A 185 3.46 5.38 -3.18
N LEU A 186 3.81 6.62 -2.94
CA LEU A 186 4.61 7.06 -1.80
C LEU A 186 3.74 7.95 -0.91
N PRO A 187 3.01 7.38 0.09
CA PRO A 187 2.25 8.20 1.02
C PRO A 187 3.17 9.10 1.85
N GLY A 188 2.77 10.34 2.01
CA GLY A 188 3.22 11.23 3.06
C GLY A 188 2.43 11.01 4.35
N TRP A 189 2.34 12.05 5.16
CA TRP A 189 1.56 12.02 6.39
C TRP A 189 0.06 12.07 6.06
N THR A 190 -0.59 10.94 6.27
CA THR A 190 -2.02 10.75 5.99
C THR A 190 -2.72 10.35 7.29
N GLN A 191 -3.86 10.97 7.59
CA GLN A 191 -4.60 10.80 8.82
C GLN A 191 -5.23 9.40 8.91
N THR A 192 -4.53 8.49 9.55
CA THR A 192 -4.92 7.09 9.77
C THR A 192 -4.81 6.77 11.25
N GLU A 193 -5.46 5.69 11.69
CA GLU A 193 -5.33 5.20 13.07
C GLU A 193 -3.86 5.05 13.50
N ARG A 194 -3.01 4.52 12.62
CA ARG A 194 -1.57 4.37 12.90
C ARG A 194 -0.88 5.72 13.12
N VAL A 195 -1.23 6.75 12.38
CA VAL A 195 -0.66 8.09 12.58
C VAL A 195 -1.15 8.69 13.89
N ASN A 196 -2.42 8.50 14.24
CA ASN A 196 -2.96 8.93 15.53
C ASN A 196 -2.25 8.23 16.70
N GLU A 197 -2.05 6.90 16.62
CA GLU A 197 -1.25 6.13 17.58
C GLU A 197 0.17 6.66 17.72
N LEU A 198 0.82 7.01 16.60
CA LEU A 198 2.17 7.57 16.58
C LEU A 198 2.21 8.97 17.22
N MET A 199 1.25 9.84 16.94
CA MET A 199 1.18 11.16 17.55
C MET A 199 0.94 11.06 19.07
N ALA A 200 0.07 10.15 19.51
CA ALA A 200 -0.15 9.86 20.93
C ALA A 200 1.15 9.34 21.62
N PHE A 201 1.89 8.44 20.96
CA PHE A 201 3.17 7.96 21.47
C PHE A 201 4.20 9.08 21.60
N ARG A 202 4.33 9.94 20.58
CA ARG A 202 5.23 11.11 20.60
C ARG A 202 4.85 12.08 21.72
N ALA A 203 3.57 12.41 21.84
CA ALA A 203 3.06 13.29 22.88
C ALA A 203 3.45 12.80 24.28
N LYS A 204 3.27 11.51 24.54
CA LYS A 204 3.68 10.89 25.81
C LYS A 204 5.18 11.00 26.08
N ASN A 205 6.03 10.74 25.06
CA ASN A 205 7.49 10.74 25.23
C ASN A 205 8.08 12.15 25.34
N ASN A 206 7.44 13.13 24.70
CA ASN A 206 7.90 14.51 24.64
C ASN A 206 7.25 15.40 25.73
N ASN A 207 6.35 14.85 26.57
CA ASN A 207 5.52 15.60 27.52
C ASN A 207 4.76 16.76 26.83
N THR A 208 4.15 16.48 25.67
CA THR A 208 3.36 17.39 24.85
C THR A 208 1.95 16.84 24.67
N THR A 209 1.10 17.54 23.92
CA THR A 209 -0.22 17.04 23.52
C THR A 209 -0.20 16.43 22.12
N VAL A 210 -1.21 15.63 21.78
CA VAL A 210 -1.39 15.07 20.43
C VAL A 210 -1.55 16.18 19.40
N GLU A 211 -2.24 17.25 19.77
CA GLU A 211 -2.46 18.43 18.95
C GLU A 211 -1.14 19.15 18.64
N GLU A 212 -0.27 19.32 19.64
CA GLU A 212 1.05 19.93 19.46
C GLU A 212 1.95 19.09 18.54
N GLU A 213 1.99 17.78 18.73
CA GLU A 213 2.79 16.89 17.85
C GLU A 213 2.23 16.86 16.43
N THR A 214 0.89 16.90 16.28
CA THR A 214 0.23 17.02 14.98
C THR A 214 0.55 18.35 14.32
N ALA A 215 0.50 19.47 15.05
CA ALA A 215 0.83 20.79 14.53
C ALA A 215 2.29 20.89 14.07
N LYS A 216 3.24 20.35 14.85
CA LYS A 216 4.66 20.25 14.46
C LYS A 216 4.82 19.50 13.14
N GLN A 217 4.11 18.37 12.99
CA GLN A 217 4.22 17.55 11.78
C GLN A 217 3.57 18.23 10.57
N THR A 218 2.43 18.91 10.75
CA THR A 218 1.74 19.59 9.65
C THR A 218 2.46 20.85 9.20
N ALA A 219 3.21 21.50 10.08
CA ALA A 219 4.04 22.67 9.73
C ALA A 219 5.14 22.34 8.70
N GLU A 220 5.56 21.08 8.60
CA GLU A 220 6.53 20.62 7.61
C GLU A 220 5.90 20.35 6.23
N ILE A 221 4.57 20.25 6.14
CA ILE A 221 3.84 19.96 4.92
C ILE A 221 3.43 21.26 4.24
N PRO A 222 3.84 21.55 3.00
CA PRO A 222 3.48 22.79 2.31
C PRO A 222 1.96 23.06 2.24
N LEU A 223 1.12 22.02 2.13
CA LEU A 223 -0.33 22.19 2.19
C LEU A 223 -0.87 22.45 3.61
N GLY A 224 -0.03 22.50 4.64
CA GLY A 224 -0.40 22.87 6.02
C GLY A 224 -1.27 21.85 6.76
N ARG A 225 -1.47 20.67 6.21
CA ARG A 225 -2.30 19.63 6.81
C ARG A 225 -1.85 18.22 6.42
N MET A 226 -2.22 17.22 7.19
CA MET A 226 -2.13 15.83 6.76
C MET A 226 -3.15 15.55 5.64
N GLY A 227 -2.81 14.62 4.75
CA GLY A 227 -3.75 14.10 3.76
C GLY A 227 -4.84 13.25 4.40
N GLN A 228 -6.00 13.15 3.75
CA GLN A 228 -7.04 12.20 4.11
C GLN A 228 -6.79 10.86 3.39
N PRO A 229 -7.16 9.71 3.99
CA PRO A 229 -7.04 8.40 3.34
C PRO A 229 -7.68 8.34 1.96
N GLN A 230 -8.78 9.07 1.74
CA GLN A 230 -9.46 9.15 0.45
C GLN A 230 -8.62 9.87 -0.61
N GLU A 231 -7.85 10.92 -0.25
CA GLU A 231 -6.99 11.64 -1.20
C GLU A 231 -5.87 10.73 -1.72
N PHE A 232 -5.31 9.90 -0.83
CA PHE A 232 -4.36 8.86 -1.21
C PHE A 232 -5.01 7.80 -2.10
N ALA A 233 -6.19 7.31 -1.71
CA ALA A 233 -6.91 6.27 -2.43
C ALA A 233 -7.27 6.70 -3.85
N ASN A 234 -7.67 7.95 -4.07
CA ASN A 234 -7.96 8.50 -5.40
C ASN A 234 -6.75 8.36 -6.34
N ALA A 235 -5.56 8.71 -5.87
CA ALA A 235 -4.33 8.58 -6.65
C ALA A 235 -3.95 7.11 -6.90
N ALA A 236 -4.09 6.26 -5.89
CA ALA A 236 -3.81 4.83 -5.99
C ALA A 236 -4.73 4.15 -7.02
N VAL A 237 -6.03 4.43 -6.96
CA VAL A 237 -7.04 3.87 -7.86
C VAL A 237 -6.84 4.38 -9.29
N PHE A 238 -6.54 5.66 -9.48
CA PHE A 238 -6.16 6.18 -10.80
C PHE A 238 -4.96 5.44 -11.38
N LEU A 239 -3.87 5.26 -10.60
CA LEU A 239 -2.65 4.59 -11.09
C LEU A 239 -2.87 3.14 -11.53
N VAL A 240 -3.77 2.41 -10.88
CA VAL A 240 -4.06 1.02 -11.28
C VAL A 240 -5.09 0.91 -12.38
N SER A 241 -5.83 1.98 -12.67
CA SER A 241 -6.91 1.98 -13.63
C SER A 241 -6.43 1.96 -15.09
N PRO A 242 -7.25 1.48 -16.04
CA PRO A 242 -6.99 1.63 -17.47
C PRO A 242 -6.77 3.07 -17.94
N ALA A 243 -7.37 4.07 -17.27
CA ALA A 243 -7.13 5.48 -17.58
C ALA A 243 -5.66 5.91 -17.41
N ALA A 244 -4.88 5.18 -16.63
CA ALA A 244 -3.43 5.38 -16.45
C ALA A 244 -2.57 4.46 -17.34
N SER A 245 -3.09 3.99 -18.49
CA SER A 245 -2.46 2.97 -19.33
C SER A 245 -1.05 3.30 -19.82
N PHE A 246 -0.69 4.57 -19.92
CA PHE A 246 0.66 5.01 -20.32
C PHE A 246 1.52 5.48 -19.14
N ILE A 247 1.07 5.25 -17.88
CA ILE A 247 1.86 5.52 -16.67
C ILE A 247 2.45 4.20 -16.18
N HIS A 248 3.80 4.11 -16.27
CA HIS A 248 4.55 2.88 -16.01
C HIS A 248 5.91 3.16 -15.39
N GLY A 249 6.23 2.46 -14.31
CA GLY A 249 7.50 2.63 -13.58
C GLY A 249 7.61 3.96 -12.83
N VAL A 250 6.49 4.62 -12.48
CA VAL A 250 6.47 5.86 -11.72
C VAL A 250 6.51 5.60 -10.22
N MET A 251 7.13 6.55 -9.49
CA MET A 251 7.15 6.62 -8.03
C MET A 251 6.38 7.87 -7.61
N LEU A 252 5.04 7.75 -7.57
CA LEU A 252 4.15 8.90 -7.32
C LEU A 252 4.07 9.22 -5.83
N ALA A 253 4.52 10.40 -5.44
CA ALA A 253 4.33 10.92 -4.10
C ALA A 253 2.90 11.49 -3.93
N VAL A 254 2.26 11.14 -2.81
CA VAL A 254 0.98 11.73 -2.35
C VAL A 254 1.24 12.23 -0.93
N ASP A 255 1.83 13.40 -0.81
CA ASP A 255 2.56 13.83 0.39
C ASP A 255 2.33 15.29 0.78
N GLY A 256 1.46 16.02 0.06
CA GLY A 256 1.21 17.43 0.33
C GLY A 256 2.40 18.35 0.03
N GLY A 257 3.41 17.86 -0.71
CA GLY A 257 4.60 18.62 -1.09
C GLY A 257 5.74 18.53 -0.06
N ILE A 258 5.72 17.59 0.88
CA ILE A 258 6.74 17.48 1.93
C ILE A 258 8.12 17.10 1.38
N ILE A 259 8.18 16.35 0.27
CA ILE A 259 9.44 16.06 -0.43
C ILE A 259 9.99 17.35 -1.02
N LYS A 260 11.22 17.71 -0.63
CA LYS A 260 11.90 18.93 -1.07
C LYS A 260 12.70 18.75 -2.36
N ALA A 261 12.89 17.52 -2.82
CA ALA A 261 13.61 17.23 -4.05
C ALA A 261 12.72 17.43 -5.28
N THR A 262 13.31 17.92 -6.36
CA THR A 262 12.62 18.08 -7.66
C THR A 262 12.60 16.79 -8.48
N LEU A 263 13.45 15.82 -8.16
CA LEU A 263 13.58 14.51 -8.84
C LEU A 263 13.45 13.35 -7.86
#